data_2ebb2de1227000c5c921962d429c78b8
#
_entry.id   2ebb2de1227000c5c921962d429c78b8
#
_cell.length_a   1.000
_cell.length_b   1.000
_cell.length_c   1.000
_cell.angle_alpha   90.00
_cell.angle_beta   90.00
_cell.angle_gamma   90.00
#
_symmetry.space_group_name_H-M   'P 1'
#
loop_
_entity.id
_entity.type
_entity.pdbx_description
1 polymer ?
#
loop_
_entity_poly.entity_id
_entity_poly.type
_entity_poly.pdbx_seq_one_letter_code
_entity_poly.pdbx_strand_id
1 'polypeptide(L)'
;ADLECGTLEVPLDPADPSSETIELAVARAESTGDERERIGSIVLNPGGPGGSGIEFLANAASAFPEELTDRFDLVSFDPRGVGESTPVRCIDDATKDDQLSGDLSPDTPEEQDRALEDQEEFLDGCRENSADLLEHMSTADVAADLDELREALGEDRLTYLGYSYGTSIGAVYATLFPDNVRALVLDGSVSPSATEEQQLLAQAQGFERTLANFVATCNADPACVIGPDASSAIATARSSLATDPVEVRTDSGTRTLGPDLFDLAVATALYDTTLWGALAAAIDDVDGAGASTLLSLVDRQVGRQPDGSYDNSTDAQTMVSCADSPERPSVDEATAAELGPGCCRRSGDAHRLIRGPAPPRHLVRTGPSSEHAAEFVPGEVRAIEE
;
A
#
# COMPACT_ATOMS: atom_id res chain seq x y z
N ALA A 1 -12.41 -6.68 19.53
CA ALA A 1 -12.64 -5.43 20.24
C ALA A 1 -13.86 -4.76 19.65
N ASP A 2 -14.67 -4.11 20.49
CA ASP A 2 -15.72 -3.23 19.97
C ASP A 2 -15.02 -1.97 19.47
N LEU A 3 -15.28 -1.58 18.22
CA LEU A 3 -14.71 -0.38 17.64
C LEU A 3 -15.72 0.78 17.73
N GLU A 4 -15.24 1.92 18.14
CA GLU A 4 -15.94 3.19 17.99
C GLU A 4 -15.52 3.82 16.65
N CYS A 5 -16.48 4.27 15.85
CA CYS A 5 -16.23 4.92 14.58
C CYS A 5 -16.72 6.35 14.61
N GLY A 6 -16.03 7.24 13.91
CA GLY A 6 -16.37 8.64 13.77
C GLY A 6 -15.75 9.24 12.52
N THR A 7 -16.01 10.51 12.28
CA THR A 7 -15.42 11.29 11.18
C THR A 7 -14.67 12.49 11.73
N LEU A 8 -13.60 12.87 11.03
CA LEU A 8 -12.84 14.09 11.27
C LEU A 8 -12.90 14.93 10.00
N GLU A 9 -13.40 16.17 10.11
CA GLU A 9 -13.32 17.15 9.01
C GLU A 9 -11.92 17.77 8.98
N VAL A 10 -11.30 17.75 7.80
CA VAL A 10 -9.98 18.36 7.55
C VAL A 10 -10.04 19.23 6.29
N PRO A 11 -9.20 20.26 6.14
CA PRO A 11 -9.12 21.05 4.91
C PRO A 11 -8.73 20.18 3.72
N LEU A 12 -9.37 20.37 2.57
CA LEU A 12 -8.96 19.75 1.32
C LEU A 12 -7.51 20.12 0.98
N ASP A 13 -7.19 21.42 1.03
CA ASP A 13 -5.82 21.92 0.93
C ASP A 13 -5.28 22.23 2.32
N PRO A 14 -4.37 21.39 2.87
CA PRO A 14 -3.78 21.66 4.18
C PRO A 14 -3.00 22.98 4.27
N ALA A 15 -2.58 23.55 3.13
CA ALA A 15 -1.93 24.85 3.09
C ALA A 15 -2.90 26.03 3.16
N ASP A 16 -4.19 25.79 2.88
CA ASP A 16 -5.29 26.79 3.02
C ASP A 16 -6.39 26.26 3.97
N PRO A 17 -6.32 26.55 5.26
CA PRO A 17 -7.34 26.13 6.23
C PRO A 17 -8.75 26.68 5.95
N SER A 18 -8.90 27.58 4.97
CA SER A 18 -10.21 28.10 4.52
C SER A 18 -10.74 27.39 3.28
N SER A 19 -10.02 26.41 2.74
CA SER A 19 -10.47 25.58 1.63
C SER A 19 -11.72 24.77 1.99
N GLU A 20 -12.33 24.13 1.00
CA GLU A 20 -13.37 23.13 1.26
C GLU A 20 -12.83 22.04 2.19
N THR A 21 -13.72 21.39 2.95
CA THR A 21 -13.34 20.31 3.85
C THR A 21 -13.66 18.96 3.25
N ILE A 22 -12.87 17.96 3.61
CA ILE A 22 -13.14 16.55 3.37
C ILE A 22 -13.30 15.82 4.70
N GLU A 23 -13.98 14.69 4.68
CA GLU A 23 -14.17 13.84 5.86
C GLU A 23 -13.18 12.69 5.86
N LEU A 24 -12.50 12.48 6.97
CA LEU A 24 -11.69 11.31 7.25
C LEU A 24 -12.47 10.39 8.18
N ALA A 25 -12.60 9.13 7.80
CA ALA A 25 -13.16 8.09 8.66
C ALA A 25 -12.11 7.63 9.67
N VAL A 26 -12.49 7.54 10.94
CA VAL A 26 -11.62 7.22 12.07
C VAL A 26 -12.26 6.11 12.88
N ALA A 27 -11.45 5.14 13.32
CA ALA A 27 -11.87 4.09 14.24
C ALA A 27 -10.96 4.04 15.47
N ARG A 28 -11.53 3.70 16.62
CA ARG A 28 -10.86 3.56 17.90
C ARG A 28 -11.27 2.26 18.59
N ALA A 29 -10.29 1.51 19.09
CA ALA A 29 -10.47 0.51 20.11
C ALA A 29 -9.98 1.10 21.44
N GLU A 30 -10.90 1.28 22.38
CA GLU A 30 -10.55 1.83 23.70
C GLU A 30 -9.62 0.90 24.47
N SER A 31 -8.74 1.50 25.30
CA SER A 31 -7.87 0.74 26.20
C SER A 31 -8.70 -0.12 27.18
N THR A 32 -8.21 -1.32 27.46
CA THR A 32 -8.91 -2.32 28.29
C THR A 32 -8.55 -2.23 29.77
N GLY A 33 -7.52 -1.46 30.14
CA GLY A 33 -7.02 -1.34 31.50
C GLY A 33 -7.69 -0.24 32.35
N ASP A 34 -7.07 0.09 33.48
CA ASP A 34 -7.57 1.17 34.35
C ASP A 34 -7.32 2.53 33.67
N GLU A 35 -8.37 3.37 33.57
CA GLU A 35 -8.30 4.69 32.96
C GLU A 35 -7.17 5.57 33.55
N ARG A 36 -6.82 5.37 34.82
CA ARG A 36 -5.72 6.09 35.49
C ARG A 36 -4.34 5.64 35.01
N GLU A 37 -4.25 4.50 34.37
CA GLU A 37 -3.00 3.95 33.81
C GLU A 37 -2.92 4.19 32.30
N ARG A 38 -4.01 4.71 31.70
CA ARG A 38 -4.05 5.07 30.29
C ARG A 38 -2.99 6.15 30.01
N ILE A 39 -2.19 5.93 28.97
CA ILE A 39 -1.11 6.84 28.56
C ILE A 39 -1.58 7.81 27.46
N GLY A 40 -2.47 7.34 26.61
CA GLY A 40 -2.96 8.08 25.44
C GLY A 40 -3.33 7.16 24.29
N SER A 41 -3.21 7.65 23.06
CA SER A 41 -3.54 6.90 21.86
C SER A 41 -2.28 6.50 21.08
N ILE A 42 -2.33 5.33 20.43
CA ILE A 42 -1.39 4.93 19.36
C ILE A 42 -2.15 5.00 18.05
N VAL A 43 -1.72 5.86 17.13
CA VAL A 43 -2.28 5.90 15.79
C VAL A 43 -1.55 4.89 14.91
N LEU A 44 -2.33 4.05 14.22
CA LEU A 44 -1.86 2.95 13.39
C LEU A 44 -2.09 3.26 11.92
N ASN A 45 -1.16 2.84 11.05
CA ASN A 45 -1.37 2.87 9.62
C ASN A 45 -0.76 1.62 8.97
N PRO A 46 -1.56 0.82 8.20
CA PRO A 46 -1.10 -0.43 7.58
C PRO A 46 -0.17 -0.21 6.39
N GLY A 47 -0.17 0.96 5.79
CA GLY A 47 0.56 1.25 4.56
C GLY A 47 -0.29 1.06 3.30
N GLY A 48 0.29 0.45 2.33
CA GLY A 48 -0.18 0.36 0.95
C GLY A 48 0.80 1.09 0.03
N PRO A 49 0.57 2.39 -0.35
CA PRO A 49 -0.55 3.27 0.00
C PRO A 49 -1.91 2.72 -0.40
N GLY A 50 -3.00 3.31 0.09
CA GLY A 50 -4.37 2.91 -0.23
C GLY A 50 -4.99 1.87 0.72
N GLY A 51 -4.24 1.33 1.68
CA GLY A 51 -4.78 0.40 2.68
C GLY A 51 -5.69 1.11 3.69
N SER A 52 -6.91 0.55 3.92
CA SER A 52 -7.82 1.05 4.94
C SER A 52 -7.27 0.83 6.34
N GLY A 53 -7.12 1.91 7.10
CA GLY A 53 -6.73 1.85 8.50
C GLY A 53 -7.84 1.29 9.38
N ILE A 54 -9.11 1.52 9.02
CA ILE A 54 -10.28 1.01 9.75
C ILE A 54 -10.35 -0.51 9.63
N GLU A 55 -10.23 -1.06 8.42
CA GLU A 55 -10.20 -2.51 8.21
C GLU A 55 -9.00 -3.16 8.90
N PHE A 56 -7.84 -2.52 8.83
CA PHE A 56 -6.66 -2.98 9.54
C PHE A 56 -6.89 -3.06 11.03
N LEU A 57 -7.40 -2.01 11.66
CA LEU A 57 -7.69 -1.99 13.09
C LEU A 57 -8.73 -3.06 13.46
N ALA A 58 -9.79 -3.21 12.67
CA ALA A 58 -10.83 -4.21 12.90
C ALA A 58 -10.27 -5.64 12.95
N ASN A 59 -9.29 -5.94 12.11
CA ASN A 59 -8.68 -7.25 12.00
C ASN A 59 -7.51 -7.46 12.99
N ALA A 60 -6.74 -6.42 13.28
CA ALA A 60 -5.48 -6.54 14.02
C ALA A 60 -5.59 -6.16 15.51
N ALA A 61 -6.62 -5.44 15.95
CA ALA A 61 -6.71 -4.93 17.32
C ALA A 61 -6.53 -6.02 18.41
N SER A 62 -7.04 -7.22 18.18
CA SER A 62 -6.93 -8.35 19.13
C SER A 62 -5.57 -9.04 19.11
N ALA A 63 -4.71 -8.74 18.16
CA ALA A 63 -3.38 -9.33 18.06
C ALA A 63 -2.30 -8.50 18.79
N PHE A 64 -2.63 -7.28 19.22
CA PHE A 64 -1.72 -6.45 20.00
C PHE A 64 -1.56 -6.99 21.42
N PRO A 65 -0.35 -6.91 22.01
CA PRO A 65 -0.10 -7.33 23.38
C PRO A 65 -0.96 -6.57 24.40
N GLU A 66 -1.42 -7.28 25.47
CA GLU A 66 -2.23 -6.68 26.54
C GLU A 66 -1.52 -5.49 27.20
N GLU A 67 -0.18 -5.52 27.29
CA GLU A 67 0.61 -4.40 27.83
C GLU A 67 0.44 -3.10 27.06
N LEU A 68 0.10 -3.17 25.77
CA LEU A 68 -0.23 -2.00 24.96
C LEU A 68 -1.71 -1.65 25.07
N THR A 69 -2.59 -2.64 24.87
CA THR A 69 -4.04 -2.42 24.85
C THR A 69 -4.61 -2.02 26.21
N ASP A 70 -3.96 -2.37 27.32
CA ASP A 70 -4.34 -1.90 28.65
C ASP A 70 -4.02 -0.42 28.89
N ARG A 71 -3.09 0.16 28.11
CA ARG A 71 -2.54 1.49 28.40
C ARG A 71 -2.76 2.51 27.29
N PHE A 72 -3.13 2.05 26.12
CA PHE A 72 -3.34 2.91 24.95
C PHE A 72 -4.64 2.57 24.25
N ASP A 73 -5.35 3.59 23.83
CA ASP A 73 -6.33 3.41 22.78
C ASP A 73 -5.60 3.11 21.48
N LEU A 74 -6.08 2.13 20.73
CA LEU A 74 -5.61 1.90 19.37
C LEU A 74 -6.53 2.69 18.43
N VAL A 75 -5.95 3.60 17.69
CA VAL A 75 -6.68 4.46 16.74
C VAL A 75 -6.16 4.20 15.34
N SER A 76 -7.01 4.16 14.37
CA SER A 76 -6.63 4.18 12.98
C SER A 76 -7.61 5.02 12.16
N PHE A 77 -7.21 5.42 10.99
CA PHE A 77 -8.03 6.20 10.08
C PHE A 77 -7.79 5.76 8.64
N ASP A 78 -8.76 5.95 7.80
CA ASP A 78 -8.56 5.88 6.37
C ASP A 78 -7.94 7.20 5.92
N PRO A 79 -6.76 7.21 5.31
CA PRO A 79 -6.18 8.43 4.76
C PRO A 79 -7.09 9.06 3.71
N ARG A 80 -6.92 10.35 3.43
CA ARG A 80 -7.65 11.05 2.36
C ARG A 80 -7.62 10.24 1.07
N GLY A 81 -8.76 10.10 0.43
CA GLY A 81 -8.91 9.33 -0.79
C GLY A 81 -9.01 7.81 -0.60
N VAL A 82 -8.91 7.29 0.62
CA VAL A 82 -8.90 5.85 0.92
C VAL A 82 -10.18 5.44 1.65
N GLY A 83 -10.70 4.26 1.32
CA GLY A 83 -11.79 3.61 2.05
C GLY A 83 -13.02 4.50 2.19
N GLU A 84 -13.38 4.85 3.42
CA GLU A 84 -14.52 5.71 3.73
C GLU A 84 -14.16 7.21 3.83
N SER A 85 -12.88 7.58 3.58
CA SER A 85 -12.37 8.95 3.69
C SER A 85 -12.38 9.68 2.35
N THR A 86 -13.55 10.14 1.90
CA THR A 86 -13.72 10.84 0.60
C THR A 86 -13.00 10.06 -0.51
N PRO A 87 -13.46 8.83 -0.83
CA PRO A 87 -12.69 7.88 -1.62
C PRO A 87 -12.41 8.35 -3.04
N VAL A 88 -11.14 8.25 -3.48
CA VAL A 88 -10.82 8.41 -4.90
C VAL A 88 -11.36 7.21 -5.67
N ARG A 89 -11.97 7.47 -6.83
CA ARG A 89 -12.46 6.46 -7.76
C ARG A 89 -12.09 6.86 -9.17
N CYS A 90 -11.48 5.92 -9.88
CA CYS A 90 -10.96 6.16 -11.23
C CYS A 90 -11.81 5.45 -12.28
N ILE A 91 -11.92 4.14 -12.20
CA ILE A 91 -12.66 3.31 -13.14
C ILE A 91 -13.65 2.41 -12.39
N ASP A 92 -14.64 1.88 -13.12
CA ASP A 92 -15.62 0.97 -12.55
C ASP A 92 -15.07 -0.46 -12.37
N ASP A 93 -15.82 -1.28 -11.62
CA ASP A 93 -15.41 -2.64 -11.27
C ASP A 93 -15.28 -3.55 -12.51
N ALA A 94 -16.10 -3.33 -13.54
CA ALA A 94 -16.06 -4.12 -14.77
C ALA A 94 -14.80 -3.79 -15.59
N THR A 95 -14.42 -2.52 -15.65
CA THR A 95 -13.17 -2.08 -16.28
C THR A 95 -11.95 -2.61 -15.52
N LYS A 96 -12.00 -2.62 -14.17
CA LYS A 96 -10.93 -3.23 -13.34
C LYS A 96 -10.79 -4.73 -13.62
N ASP A 97 -11.90 -5.46 -13.71
CA ASP A 97 -11.88 -6.91 -14.06
C ASP A 97 -11.30 -7.14 -15.47
N ASP A 98 -11.62 -6.29 -16.46
CA ASP A 98 -11.09 -6.41 -17.83
C ASP A 98 -9.57 -6.14 -17.86
N GLN A 99 -9.12 -5.04 -17.25
CA GLN A 99 -7.71 -4.70 -17.19
C GLN A 99 -6.89 -5.72 -16.41
N LEU A 100 -7.41 -6.24 -15.28
CA LEU A 100 -6.74 -7.28 -14.49
C LEU A 100 -6.66 -8.64 -15.21
N SER A 101 -7.60 -8.92 -16.12
CA SER A 101 -7.59 -10.13 -16.94
C SER A 101 -6.68 -10.03 -18.17
N GLY A 102 -6.17 -8.84 -18.47
CA GLY A 102 -5.22 -8.57 -19.53
C GLY A 102 -3.81 -9.09 -19.24
N ASP A 103 -2.89 -8.76 -20.14
CA ASP A 103 -1.47 -9.01 -19.95
C ASP A 103 -0.87 -7.92 -19.05
N LEU A 104 -0.40 -8.32 -17.84
CA LEU A 104 0.22 -7.40 -16.88
C LEU A 104 1.73 -7.24 -17.11
N SER A 105 2.30 -7.98 -18.08
CA SER A 105 3.73 -7.99 -18.41
C SER A 105 3.93 -7.74 -19.92
N PRO A 106 3.46 -6.60 -20.47
CA PRO A 106 3.41 -6.36 -21.90
C PRO A 106 4.79 -6.40 -22.54
N ASP A 107 5.04 -7.42 -23.38
CA ASP A 107 6.33 -7.66 -24.02
C ASP A 107 6.29 -7.45 -25.54
N THR A 108 5.11 -7.29 -26.13
CA THR A 108 4.92 -6.94 -27.54
C THR A 108 4.48 -5.47 -27.70
N PRO A 109 4.72 -4.84 -28.87
CA PRO A 109 4.20 -3.48 -29.12
C PRO A 109 2.70 -3.36 -28.98
N GLU A 110 1.93 -4.35 -29.37
CA GLU A 110 0.47 -4.37 -29.32
C GLU A 110 -0.02 -4.43 -27.84
N GLU A 111 0.66 -5.19 -26.99
CA GLU A 111 0.36 -5.25 -25.56
C GLU A 111 0.76 -3.95 -24.86
N GLN A 112 1.88 -3.34 -25.26
CA GLN A 112 2.30 -2.03 -24.75
C GLN A 112 1.30 -0.94 -25.12
N ASP A 113 0.80 -0.94 -26.36
CA ASP A 113 -0.24 0.01 -26.81
C ASP A 113 -1.51 -0.17 -25.95
N ARG A 114 -1.94 -1.43 -25.71
CA ARG A 114 -3.10 -1.72 -24.85
C ARG A 114 -2.88 -1.24 -23.41
N ALA A 115 -1.75 -1.53 -22.81
CA ALA A 115 -1.43 -1.07 -21.45
C ALA A 115 -1.42 0.47 -21.34
N LEU A 116 -1.05 1.17 -22.42
CA LEU A 116 -1.14 2.62 -22.49
C LEU A 116 -2.59 3.12 -22.57
N GLU A 117 -3.42 2.47 -23.38
CA GLU A 117 -4.86 2.78 -23.47
C GLU A 117 -5.56 2.58 -22.13
N ASP A 118 -5.30 1.45 -21.44
CA ASP A 118 -5.84 1.15 -20.11
C ASP A 118 -5.40 2.19 -19.08
N GLN A 119 -4.15 2.65 -19.15
CA GLN A 119 -3.66 3.71 -18.27
C GLN A 119 -4.29 5.07 -18.56
N GLU A 120 -4.49 5.43 -19.83
CA GLU A 120 -5.19 6.67 -20.22
C GLU A 120 -6.62 6.65 -19.72
N GLU A 121 -7.36 5.54 -19.91
CA GLU A 121 -8.72 5.34 -19.39
C GLU A 121 -8.78 5.52 -17.88
N PHE A 122 -7.84 4.90 -17.14
CA PHE A 122 -7.73 5.04 -15.69
C PHE A 122 -7.54 6.51 -15.27
N LEU A 123 -6.57 7.21 -15.87
CA LEU A 123 -6.27 8.61 -15.52
C LEU A 123 -7.41 9.56 -15.88
N ASP A 124 -8.09 9.33 -16.99
CA ASP A 124 -9.24 10.13 -17.40
C ASP A 124 -10.43 9.91 -16.46
N GLY A 125 -10.68 8.66 -16.05
CA GLY A 125 -11.67 8.34 -15.04
C GLY A 125 -11.35 8.98 -13.67
N CYS A 126 -10.09 8.99 -13.23
CA CYS A 126 -9.70 9.70 -12.01
C CYS A 126 -10.01 11.19 -12.09
N ARG A 127 -9.71 11.84 -13.24
CA ARG A 127 -10.00 13.27 -13.47
C ARG A 127 -11.49 13.57 -13.47
N GLU A 128 -12.29 12.67 -14.05
CA GLU A 128 -13.74 12.85 -14.14
C GLU A 128 -14.42 12.68 -12.78
N ASN A 129 -13.98 11.69 -12.00
CA ASN A 129 -14.69 11.26 -10.79
C ASN A 129 -14.12 11.86 -9.50
N SER A 130 -12.86 12.36 -9.48
CA SER A 130 -12.16 12.74 -8.24
C SER A 130 -11.25 13.97 -8.39
N ALA A 131 -11.49 14.82 -9.40
CA ALA A 131 -10.61 15.92 -9.79
C ALA A 131 -10.09 16.78 -8.64
N ASP A 132 -10.99 17.19 -7.74
CA ASP A 132 -10.67 18.13 -6.65
C ASP A 132 -9.72 17.53 -5.62
N LEU A 133 -9.72 16.20 -5.47
CA LEU A 133 -8.90 15.50 -4.50
C LEU A 133 -7.48 15.22 -5.02
N LEU A 134 -7.32 15.02 -6.34
CA LEU A 134 -6.07 14.51 -6.92
C LEU A 134 -4.84 15.37 -6.62
N GLU A 135 -5.00 16.70 -6.48
CA GLU A 135 -3.90 17.61 -6.18
C GLU A 135 -3.48 17.58 -4.70
N HIS A 136 -4.27 16.90 -3.84
CA HIS A 136 -4.17 16.89 -2.38
C HIS A 136 -4.06 15.48 -1.80
N MET A 137 -3.39 14.55 -2.50
CA MET A 137 -3.24 13.16 -2.07
C MET A 137 -1.80 12.77 -1.70
N SER A 138 -0.90 13.74 -1.54
CA SER A 138 0.49 13.44 -1.21
C SER A 138 0.66 12.93 0.22
N THR A 139 1.75 12.20 0.46
CA THR A 139 2.14 11.81 1.84
C THR A 139 2.29 13.01 2.77
N ALA A 140 2.63 14.20 2.24
CA ALA A 140 2.70 15.41 3.05
C ALA A 140 1.31 15.88 3.49
N ASP A 141 0.30 15.76 2.63
CA ASP A 141 -1.08 16.09 2.96
C ASP A 141 -1.63 15.11 4.01
N VAL A 142 -1.36 13.82 3.86
CA VAL A 142 -1.72 12.79 4.86
C VAL A 142 -1.02 13.04 6.20
N ALA A 143 0.22 13.49 6.20
CA ALA A 143 0.92 13.85 7.43
C ALA A 143 0.33 15.09 8.11
N ALA A 144 -0.21 16.04 7.35
CA ALA A 144 -0.98 17.16 7.92
C ALA A 144 -2.30 16.68 8.55
N ASP A 145 -3.04 15.80 7.87
CA ASP A 145 -4.24 15.16 8.44
C ASP A 145 -3.93 14.42 9.74
N LEU A 146 -2.80 13.74 9.79
CA LEU A 146 -2.37 13.02 10.99
C LEU A 146 -2.12 13.97 12.17
N ASP A 147 -1.68 15.22 11.93
CA ASP A 147 -1.54 16.23 12.98
C ASP A 147 -2.91 16.76 13.43
N GLU A 148 -3.85 16.98 12.52
CA GLU A 148 -5.24 17.32 12.85
C GLU A 148 -5.90 16.19 13.68
N LEU A 149 -5.67 14.92 13.31
CA LEU A 149 -6.16 13.77 14.09
C LEU A 149 -5.55 13.74 15.50
N ARG A 150 -4.23 13.99 15.64
CA ARG A 150 -3.58 14.10 16.94
C ARG A 150 -4.26 15.18 17.81
N GLU A 151 -4.55 16.35 17.25
CA GLU A 151 -5.21 17.43 17.96
C GLU A 151 -6.64 17.05 18.36
N ALA A 152 -7.40 16.43 17.46
CA ALA A 152 -8.76 15.95 17.71
C ALA A 152 -8.82 14.89 18.81
N LEU A 153 -7.79 14.05 18.93
CA LEU A 153 -7.63 13.07 20.01
C LEU A 153 -7.21 13.72 21.35
N GLY A 154 -6.85 15.00 21.36
CA GLY A 154 -6.35 15.71 22.53
C GLY A 154 -4.94 15.31 22.95
N GLU A 155 -4.15 14.78 22.05
CA GLU A 155 -2.79 14.33 22.30
C GLU A 155 -1.79 15.50 22.10
N ASP A 156 -0.99 15.82 23.11
CA ASP A 156 0.06 16.83 22.99
C ASP A 156 1.11 16.42 21.95
N ARG A 157 1.39 15.12 21.86
CA ARG A 157 2.37 14.52 20.94
C ARG A 157 1.91 13.19 20.44
N LEU A 158 2.19 12.93 19.16
CA LEU A 158 1.82 11.71 18.45
C LEU A 158 2.61 10.50 18.94
N THR A 159 1.91 9.39 19.21
CA THR A 159 2.48 8.05 19.21
C THR A 159 1.95 7.31 18.00
N TYR A 160 2.83 6.81 17.19
CA TYR A 160 2.48 6.27 15.87
C TYR A 160 3.19 4.96 15.59
N LEU A 161 2.46 4.05 14.98
CA LEU A 161 2.99 2.79 14.45
C LEU A 161 2.57 2.68 12.98
N GLY A 162 3.55 2.78 12.09
CA GLY A 162 3.34 2.63 10.65
C GLY A 162 4.02 1.40 10.11
N TYR A 163 3.31 0.69 9.24
CA TYR A 163 3.84 -0.45 8.50
C TYR A 163 4.04 -0.06 7.03
N SER A 164 5.10 -0.57 6.39
CA SER A 164 5.35 -0.38 4.95
C SER A 164 5.28 1.11 4.56
N TYR A 165 4.41 1.50 3.62
CA TYR A 165 4.18 2.90 3.26
C TYR A 165 3.80 3.78 4.48
N GLY A 166 3.12 3.25 5.50
CA GLY A 166 2.86 3.98 6.74
C GLY A 166 4.13 4.50 7.42
N THR A 167 5.28 3.88 7.15
CA THR A 167 6.58 4.38 7.63
C THR A 167 7.00 5.68 6.93
N SER A 168 6.63 5.84 5.65
CA SER A 168 6.85 7.11 4.92
C SER A 168 6.01 8.23 5.52
N ILE A 169 4.73 7.97 5.85
CA ILE A 169 3.87 8.93 6.55
C ILE A 169 4.53 9.35 7.86
N GLY A 170 4.98 8.41 8.70
CA GLY A 170 5.64 8.70 9.96
C GLY A 170 6.93 9.51 9.81
N ALA A 171 7.75 9.21 8.79
CA ALA A 171 9.00 9.92 8.51
C ALA A 171 8.73 11.36 8.02
N VAL A 172 7.74 11.55 7.13
CA VAL A 172 7.31 12.87 6.67
C VAL A 172 6.71 13.67 7.82
N TYR A 173 5.86 13.06 8.65
CA TYR A 173 5.30 13.69 9.84
C TYR A 173 6.39 14.19 10.78
N ALA A 174 7.38 13.36 11.11
CA ALA A 174 8.49 13.75 11.97
C ALA A 174 9.34 14.89 11.38
N THR A 175 9.33 15.04 10.06
CA THR A 175 10.03 16.13 9.37
C THR A 175 9.22 17.44 9.42
N LEU A 176 7.90 17.35 9.22
CA LEU A 176 7.01 18.52 9.20
C LEU A 176 6.66 19.00 10.62
N PHE A 177 6.46 18.07 11.56
CA PHE A 177 5.99 18.33 12.93
C PHE A 177 6.93 17.76 14.00
N PRO A 178 8.24 18.09 14.01
CA PRO A 178 9.23 17.45 14.89
C PRO A 178 8.93 17.64 16.38
N ASP A 179 8.27 18.73 16.77
CA ASP A 179 7.93 19.03 18.16
C ASP A 179 6.70 18.24 18.64
N ASN A 180 5.89 17.71 17.70
CA ASN A 180 4.65 16.99 17.98
C ASN A 180 4.86 15.47 18.07
N VAL A 181 6.08 14.97 17.98
CA VAL A 181 6.41 13.54 18.08
C VAL A 181 6.67 13.14 19.52
N ARG A 182 5.97 12.08 20.00
CA ARG A 182 6.31 11.38 21.24
C ARG A 182 7.11 10.11 20.95
N ALA A 183 6.59 9.25 20.10
CA ALA A 183 7.23 8.00 19.69
C ALA A 183 6.73 7.56 18.31
N LEU A 184 7.65 7.05 17.50
CA LEU A 184 7.34 6.45 16.21
C LEU A 184 7.93 5.05 16.15
N VAL A 185 7.13 4.08 15.73
CA VAL A 185 7.60 2.74 15.35
C VAL A 185 7.33 2.61 13.85
N LEU A 186 8.37 2.33 13.08
CA LEU A 186 8.34 2.28 11.62
C LEU A 186 8.80 0.88 11.18
N ASP A 187 7.82 0.00 10.96
CA ASP A 187 8.05 -1.41 10.61
C ASP A 187 8.01 -1.60 9.10
N GLY A 188 9.02 -2.26 8.53
CA GLY A 188 9.17 -2.40 7.08
C GLY A 188 9.46 -1.06 6.40
N SER A 189 10.45 -0.31 6.92
CA SER A 189 10.73 1.07 6.54
C SER A 189 10.97 1.27 5.05
N VAL A 190 10.20 2.20 4.46
CA VAL A 190 10.38 2.71 3.11
C VAL A 190 11.08 4.06 3.20
N SER A 191 12.14 4.26 2.39
CA SER A 191 12.86 5.53 2.37
C SER A 191 12.08 6.58 1.57
N PRO A 192 11.64 7.69 2.18
CA PRO A 192 10.92 8.74 1.45
C PRO A 192 11.80 9.52 0.47
N SER A 193 13.11 9.29 0.47
CA SER A 193 14.07 9.90 -0.45
C SER A 193 14.54 8.97 -1.56
N ALA A 194 14.10 7.71 -1.58
CA ALA A 194 14.43 6.77 -2.65
C ALA A 194 13.60 7.09 -3.90
N THR A 195 14.22 6.95 -5.08
CA THR A 195 13.47 7.02 -6.34
C THR A 195 12.54 5.82 -6.47
N GLU A 196 11.52 5.92 -7.33
CA GLU A 196 10.61 4.81 -7.62
C GLU A 196 11.38 3.56 -8.07
N GLU A 197 12.35 3.71 -8.98
CA GLU A 197 13.23 2.61 -9.42
C GLU A 197 13.96 1.94 -8.24
N GLN A 198 14.50 2.73 -7.31
CA GLN A 198 15.20 2.21 -6.14
C GLN A 198 14.25 1.45 -5.20
N GLN A 199 13.03 1.93 -5.04
CA GLN A 199 12.01 1.26 -4.22
C GLN A 199 11.58 -0.07 -4.86
N LEU A 200 11.26 -0.06 -6.16
CA LEU A 200 10.90 -1.26 -6.92
C LEU A 200 12.01 -2.32 -6.90
N LEU A 201 13.25 -1.91 -7.12
CA LEU A 201 14.40 -2.82 -7.06
C LEU A 201 14.59 -3.42 -5.66
N ALA A 202 14.45 -2.60 -4.61
CA ALA A 202 14.58 -3.08 -3.23
C ALA A 202 13.46 -4.07 -2.88
N GLN A 203 12.23 -3.81 -3.32
CA GLN A 203 11.08 -4.68 -3.14
C GLN A 203 11.25 -6.00 -3.90
N ALA A 204 11.64 -5.95 -5.18
CA ALA A 204 11.92 -7.15 -5.98
C ALA A 204 13.00 -8.03 -5.33
N GLN A 205 14.09 -7.45 -4.85
CA GLN A 205 15.12 -8.17 -4.10
C GLN A 205 14.60 -8.75 -2.78
N GLY A 206 13.63 -8.10 -2.15
CA GLY A 206 12.92 -8.61 -0.98
C GLY A 206 12.12 -9.86 -1.31
N PHE A 207 11.30 -9.80 -2.35
CA PHE A 207 10.52 -10.94 -2.83
C PHE A 207 11.39 -12.11 -3.26
N GLU A 208 12.47 -11.88 -4.00
CA GLU A 208 13.41 -12.92 -4.38
C GLU A 208 14.01 -13.66 -3.17
N ARG A 209 14.40 -12.92 -2.12
CA ARG A 209 14.88 -13.55 -0.87
C ARG A 209 13.81 -14.36 -0.17
N THR A 210 12.58 -13.84 -0.11
CA THR A 210 11.46 -14.53 0.55
C THR A 210 11.02 -15.76 -0.25
N LEU A 211 11.01 -15.68 -1.57
CA LEU A 211 10.76 -16.82 -2.45
C LEU A 211 11.82 -17.92 -2.26
N ALA A 212 13.10 -17.54 -2.18
CA ALA A 212 14.16 -18.50 -1.90
C ALA A 212 14.00 -19.16 -0.52
N ASN A 213 13.54 -18.43 0.50
CA ASN A 213 13.22 -18.97 1.81
C ASN A 213 12.01 -19.92 1.77
N PHE A 214 10.95 -19.58 1.06
CA PHE A 214 9.81 -20.46 0.82
C PHE A 214 10.24 -21.78 0.16
N VAL A 215 10.98 -21.69 -0.93
CA VAL A 215 11.52 -22.87 -1.64
C VAL A 215 12.39 -23.72 -0.72
N ALA A 216 13.31 -23.13 0.02
CA ALA A 216 14.18 -23.85 0.94
C ALA A 216 13.39 -24.54 2.06
N THR A 217 12.41 -23.84 2.65
CA THR A 217 11.55 -24.38 3.71
C THR A 217 10.73 -25.56 3.19
N CYS A 218 10.09 -25.40 2.03
CA CYS A 218 9.31 -26.45 1.40
C CYS A 218 10.16 -27.67 1.03
N ASN A 219 11.34 -27.47 0.46
CA ASN A 219 12.24 -28.56 0.10
C ASN A 219 12.77 -29.33 1.32
N ALA A 220 12.86 -28.70 2.47
CA ALA A 220 13.31 -29.33 3.70
C ALA A 220 12.17 -30.04 4.47
N ASP A 221 10.93 -29.70 4.22
CA ASP A 221 9.75 -30.27 4.88
C ASP A 221 9.20 -31.47 4.06
N PRO A 222 9.27 -32.71 4.59
CA PRO A 222 8.68 -33.87 3.92
C PRO A 222 7.16 -33.79 3.73
N ALA A 223 6.47 -32.89 4.45
CA ALA A 223 5.04 -32.67 4.32
C ALA A 223 4.68 -31.65 3.23
N CYS A 224 5.65 -30.90 2.69
CA CYS A 224 5.38 -29.97 1.61
C CYS A 224 5.12 -30.72 0.30
N VAL A 225 3.94 -30.51 -0.28
CA VAL A 225 3.45 -31.29 -1.43
C VAL A 225 4.24 -31.04 -2.73
N ILE A 226 4.86 -29.89 -2.88
CA ILE A 226 5.71 -29.53 -4.03
C ILE A 226 7.22 -29.76 -3.76
N GLY A 227 7.61 -30.26 -2.58
CA GLY A 227 8.96 -30.70 -2.29
C GLY A 227 9.28 -32.04 -2.96
N PRO A 228 10.56 -32.40 -3.12
CA PRO A 228 11.77 -31.68 -2.72
C PRO A 228 12.31 -30.70 -3.78
N ASP A 229 11.55 -30.35 -4.81
CA ASP A 229 11.96 -29.42 -5.87
C ASP A 229 10.86 -28.37 -6.13
N ALA A 230 10.58 -27.58 -5.10
CA ALA A 230 9.55 -26.54 -5.15
C ALA A 230 9.82 -25.50 -6.25
N SER A 231 11.07 -25.20 -6.54
CA SER A 231 11.45 -24.27 -7.62
C SER A 231 10.98 -24.76 -8.99
N SER A 232 11.17 -26.04 -9.27
CA SER A 232 10.71 -26.66 -10.52
C SER A 232 9.18 -26.74 -10.60
N ALA A 233 8.51 -27.01 -9.47
CA ALA A 233 7.05 -27.04 -9.40
C ALA A 233 6.44 -25.66 -9.71
N ILE A 234 6.96 -24.57 -9.11
CA ILE A 234 6.54 -23.19 -9.39
C ILE A 234 6.73 -22.86 -10.89
N ALA A 235 7.92 -23.14 -11.44
CA ALA A 235 8.20 -22.86 -12.84
C ALA A 235 7.30 -23.67 -13.79
N THR A 236 6.97 -24.92 -13.44
CA THR A 236 6.07 -25.77 -14.23
C THR A 236 4.65 -25.25 -14.21
N ALA A 237 4.12 -24.90 -13.03
CA ALA A 237 2.78 -24.33 -12.88
C ALA A 237 2.63 -23.03 -13.68
N ARG A 238 3.61 -22.12 -13.56
CA ARG A 238 3.63 -20.86 -14.34
C ARG A 238 3.65 -21.13 -15.85
N SER A 239 4.45 -22.08 -16.29
CA SER A 239 4.57 -22.42 -17.72
C SER A 239 3.33 -23.11 -18.28
N SER A 240 2.62 -23.91 -17.47
CA SER A 240 1.34 -24.51 -17.88
C SER A 240 0.28 -23.43 -18.08
N LEU A 241 0.19 -22.46 -17.16
CA LEU A 241 -0.74 -21.33 -17.24
C LEU A 241 -0.44 -20.39 -18.42
N ALA A 242 0.81 -20.25 -18.81
CA ALA A 242 1.18 -19.48 -20.01
C ALA A 242 0.75 -20.18 -21.33
N THR A 243 0.58 -21.52 -21.30
CA THR A 243 0.17 -22.31 -22.48
C THR A 243 -1.34 -22.53 -22.50
N ASP A 244 -1.94 -22.78 -21.36
CA ASP A 244 -3.36 -23.11 -21.17
C ASP A 244 -3.85 -22.48 -19.86
N PRO A 245 -4.29 -21.20 -19.89
CA PRO A 245 -4.83 -20.52 -18.71
C PRO A 245 -6.07 -21.21 -18.17
N VAL A 246 -6.27 -21.20 -16.85
CA VAL A 246 -7.34 -21.94 -16.16
C VAL A 246 -8.55 -21.05 -15.94
N GLU A 247 -9.72 -21.48 -16.43
CA GLU A 247 -10.99 -20.84 -16.12
C GLU A 247 -11.51 -21.27 -14.74
N VAL A 248 -11.78 -20.30 -13.88
CA VAL A 248 -12.32 -20.49 -12.53
C VAL A 248 -13.69 -19.85 -12.42
N ARG A 249 -14.67 -20.65 -11.99
CA ARG A 249 -16.01 -20.15 -11.68
C ARG A 249 -16.04 -19.56 -10.27
N THR A 250 -16.46 -18.30 -10.19
CA THR A 250 -16.68 -17.57 -8.93
C THR A 250 -18.14 -17.18 -8.79
N ASP A 251 -18.54 -16.64 -7.66
CA ASP A 251 -19.91 -16.18 -7.42
C ASP A 251 -20.29 -15.00 -8.33
N SER A 252 -19.30 -14.20 -8.76
CA SER A 252 -19.47 -13.04 -9.64
C SER A 252 -19.24 -13.33 -11.13
N GLY A 253 -18.93 -14.57 -11.51
CA GLY A 253 -18.72 -14.94 -12.92
C GLY A 253 -17.57 -15.92 -13.13
N THR A 254 -17.09 -16.01 -14.36
CA THR A 254 -15.92 -16.82 -14.72
C THR A 254 -14.71 -15.91 -14.84
N ARG A 255 -13.60 -16.30 -14.23
CA ARG A 255 -12.31 -15.60 -14.28
C ARG A 255 -11.23 -16.52 -14.83
N THR A 256 -10.20 -15.94 -15.39
CA THR A 256 -9.07 -16.69 -15.96
C THR A 256 -7.84 -16.49 -15.10
N LEU A 257 -7.23 -17.59 -14.64
CA LEU A 257 -5.92 -17.57 -14.00
C LEU A 257 -4.87 -17.79 -15.09
N GLY A 258 -4.12 -16.75 -15.39
CA GLY A 258 -2.96 -16.75 -16.27
C GLY A 258 -1.64 -16.67 -15.49
N PRO A 259 -0.50 -16.61 -16.18
CA PRO A 259 0.83 -16.57 -15.55
C PRO A 259 1.04 -15.31 -14.68
N ASP A 260 0.51 -14.15 -15.07
CA ASP A 260 0.72 -12.90 -14.34
C ASP A 260 -0.07 -12.88 -13.02
N LEU A 261 -1.32 -13.35 -13.04
CA LEU A 261 -2.11 -13.50 -11.82
C LEU A 261 -1.54 -14.58 -10.91
N PHE A 262 -0.91 -15.62 -11.47
CA PHE A 262 -0.15 -16.60 -10.69
C PHE A 262 1.04 -15.94 -9.98
N ASP A 263 1.83 -15.15 -10.70
CA ASP A 263 2.99 -14.45 -10.13
C ASP A 263 2.53 -13.47 -9.02
N LEU A 264 1.43 -12.75 -9.22
CA LEU A 264 0.84 -11.86 -8.23
C LEU A 264 0.34 -12.64 -6.99
N ALA A 265 -0.30 -13.80 -7.18
CA ALA A 265 -0.74 -14.65 -6.08
C ALA A 265 0.45 -15.16 -5.25
N VAL A 266 1.52 -15.60 -5.93
CA VAL A 266 2.77 -16.02 -5.27
C VAL A 266 3.34 -14.85 -4.46
N ALA A 267 3.50 -13.66 -5.06
CA ALA A 267 4.01 -12.48 -4.38
C ALA A 267 3.16 -12.13 -3.15
N THR A 268 1.82 -12.17 -3.27
CA THR A 268 0.91 -11.91 -2.15
C THR A 268 1.13 -12.89 -0.99
N ALA A 269 1.27 -14.19 -1.29
CA ALA A 269 1.50 -15.19 -0.25
C ALA A 269 2.89 -15.07 0.41
N LEU A 270 3.86 -14.42 -0.23
CA LEU A 270 5.19 -14.22 0.36
C LEU A 270 5.20 -13.19 1.49
N TYR A 271 4.17 -12.35 1.64
CA TYR A 271 4.06 -11.43 2.78
C TYR A 271 3.78 -12.13 4.11
N ASP A 272 3.22 -13.36 4.08
CA ASP A 272 2.79 -14.06 5.28
C ASP A 272 3.18 -15.54 5.22
N THR A 273 4.11 -15.93 6.08
CA THR A 273 4.60 -17.32 6.14
C THR A 273 3.51 -18.33 6.50
N THR A 274 2.40 -17.91 7.12
CA THR A 274 1.26 -18.78 7.43
C THR A 274 0.51 -19.23 6.18
N LEU A 275 0.63 -18.50 5.08
CA LEU A 275 0.04 -18.83 3.79
C LEU A 275 0.87 -19.83 2.96
N TRP A 276 2.12 -20.09 3.34
CA TRP A 276 3.03 -20.91 2.53
C TRP A 276 2.55 -22.34 2.31
N GLY A 277 1.90 -22.94 3.30
CA GLY A 277 1.30 -24.27 3.14
C GLY A 277 0.15 -24.29 2.13
N ALA A 278 -0.71 -23.29 2.18
CA ALA A 278 -1.81 -23.12 1.22
C ALA A 278 -1.30 -22.79 -0.19
N LEU A 279 -0.27 -21.95 -0.30
CA LEU A 279 0.39 -21.64 -1.55
C LEU A 279 0.99 -22.91 -2.19
N ALA A 280 1.72 -23.72 -1.43
CA ALA A 280 2.29 -24.98 -1.92
C ALA A 280 1.22 -25.94 -2.45
N ALA A 281 0.11 -26.11 -1.71
CA ALA A 281 -1.03 -26.92 -2.15
C ALA A 281 -1.71 -26.35 -3.41
N ALA A 282 -1.83 -25.03 -3.52
CA ALA A 282 -2.42 -24.39 -4.68
C ALA A 282 -1.55 -24.52 -5.94
N ILE A 283 -0.23 -24.49 -5.79
CA ILE A 283 0.73 -24.72 -6.89
C ILE A 283 0.66 -26.17 -7.37
N ASP A 284 0.56 -27.14 -6.45
CA ASP A 284 0.46 -28.57 -6.78
C ASP A 284 -0.82 -28.92 -7.56
N ASP A 285 -1.91 -28.22 -7.29
CA ASP A 285 -3.24 -28.42 -7.93
C ASP A 285 -3.65 -27.21 -8.76
N VAL A 286 -2.74 -26.60 -9.50
CA VAL A 286 -2.96 -25.35 -10.23
C VAL A 286 -4.06 -25.45 -11.29
N ASP A 287 -4.26 -26.62 -11.89
CA ASP A 287 -5.33 -26.89 -12.88
C ASP A 287 -6.67 -27.26 -12.22
N GLY A 288 -6.72 -27.35 -10.89
CA GLY A 288 -7.89 -27.76 -10.12
C GLY A 288 -8.35 -26.71 -9.09
N ALA A 289 -8.60 -27.15 -7.87
CA ALA A 289 -9.05 -26.26 -6.80
C ALA A 289 -8.01 -25.21 -6.39
N GLY A 290 -6.73 -25.47 -6.64
CA GLY A 290 -5.64 -24.54 -6.39
C GLY A 290 -5.79 -23.22 -7.14
N ALA A 291 -6.33 -23.23 -8.35
CA ALA A 291 -6.60 -22.01 -9.13
C ALA A 291 -7.52 -21.03 -8.38
N SER A 292 -8.55 -21.53 -7.69
CA SER A 292 -9.43 -20.68 -6.88
C SER A 292 -8.71 -20.06 -5.68
N THR A 293 -7.79 -20.81 -5.06
CA THR A 293 -6.98 -20.32 -3.95
C THR A 293 -6.03 -19.22 -4.42
N LEU A 294 -5.38 -19.40 -5.58
CA LEU A 294 -4.50 -18.40 -6.18
C LEU A 294 -5.27 -17.13 -6.54
N LEU A 295 -6.46 -17.24 -7.16
CA LEU A 295 -7.29 -16.07 -7.42
C LEU A 295 -7.74 -15.35 -6.14
N SER A 296 -8.02 -16.09 -5.04
CA SER A 296 -8.35 -15.45 -3.77
C SER A 296 -7.17 -14.64 -3.17
N LEU A 297 -5.93 -15.07 -3.43
CA LEU A 297 -4.75 -14.28 -3.06
C LEU A 297 -4.62 -13.02 -3.92
N VAL A 298 -4.91 -13.13 -5.23
CA VAL A 298 -4.98 -11.95 -6.12
C VAL A 298 -6.06 -10.98 -5.62
N ASP A 299 -7.28 -11.47 -5.35
CA ASP A 299 -8.40 -10.66 -4.91
C ASP A 299 -8.07 -9.86 -3.64
N ARG A 300 -7.40 -10.52 -2.69
CA ARG A 300 -6.91 -9.86 -1.47
C ARG A 300 -5.90 -8.74 -1.77
N GLN A 301 -5.07 -8.89 -2.79
CA GLN A 301 -4.04 -7.91 -3.16
C GLN A 301 -4.63 -6.69 -3.86
N VAL A 302 -5.66 -6.91 -4.68
CA VAL A 302 -6.27 -5.85 -5.50
C VAL A 302 -7.57 -5.30 -4.92
N GLY A 303 -7.96 -5.75 -3.72
CA GLY A 303 -9.18 -5.28 -3.04
C GLY A 303 -10.48 -5.77 -3.66
N ARG A 304 -10.46 -6.88 -4.43
CA ARG A 304 -11.65 -7.44 -5.07
C ARG A 304 -12.47 -8.27 -4.09
N GLN A 305 -13.75 -7.97 -3.99
CA GLN A 305 -14.70 -8.64 -3.10
C GLN A 305 -15.34 -9.87 -3.76
N PRO A 306 -15.91 -10.80 -2.98
CA PRO A 306 -16.55 -12.00 -3.53
C PRO A 306 -17.71 -11.72 -4.51
N ASP A 307 -18.40 -10.61 -4.38
CA ASP A 307 -19.49 -10.18 -5.26
C ASP A 307 -19.00 -9.55 -6.57
N GLY A 308 -17.69 -9.36 -6.71
CA GLY A 308 -17.05 -8.78 -7.89
C GLY A 308 -16.83 -7.27 -7.82
N SER A 309 -17.25 -6.63 -6.74
CA SER A 309 -16.90 -5.23 -6.49
C SER A 309 -15.44 -5.09 -6.05
N TYR A 310 -14.91 -3.88 -6.18
CA TYR A 310 -13.58 -3.54 -5.69
C TYR A 310 -13.68 -2.46 -4.61
N ASP A 311 -12.84 -2.57 -3.60
CA ASP A 311 -12.50 -1.38 -2.81
C ASP A 311 -11.71 -0.39 -3.68
N ASN A 312 -11.33 0.75 -3.11
CA ASN A 312 -10.57 1.73 -3.88
C ASN A 312 -9.08 1.76 -3.57
N SER A 313 -8.56 0.70 -2.95
CA SER A 313 -7.16 0.65 -2.50
C SER A 313 -6.17 0.82 -3.65
N THR A 314 -6.42 0.20 -4.81
CA THR A 314 -5.56 0.31 -5.99
C THR A 314 -5.64 1.70 -6.64
N ASP A 315 -6.82 2.31 -6.71
CA ASP A 315 -6.99 3.68 -7.20
C ASP A 315 -6.21 4.66 -6.31
N ALA A 316 -6.40 4.55 -5.00
CA ALA A 316 -5.70 5.38 -4.03
C ALA A 316 -4.19 5.14 -4.04
N GLN A 317 -3.74 3.88 -4.15
CA GLN A 317 -2.32 3.54 -4.26
C GLN A 317 -1.67 4.27 -5.43
N THR A 318 -2.32 4.20 -6.59
CA THR A 318 -1.83 4.83 -7.81
C THR A 318 -1.76 6.34 -7.64
N MET A 319 -2.82 6.97 -7.13
CA MET A 319 -2.87 8.44 -7.03
C MET A 319 -1.89 8.99 -5.98
N VAL A 320 -1.75 8.34 -4.82
CA VAL A 320 -0.76 8.73 -3.81
C VAL A 320 0.66 8.58 -4.35
N SER A 321 0.99 7.46 -5.00
CA SER A 321 2.30 7.24 -5.60
C SER A 321 2.61 8.30 -6.67
N CYS A 322 1.60 8.67 -7.48
CA CYS A 322 1.74 9.75 -8.44
C CYS A 322 1.95 11.12 -7.77
N ALA A 323 1.24 11.43 -6.68
CA ALA A 323 1.38 12.70 -5.98
C ALA A 323 2.77 12.85 -5.34
N ASP A 324 3.31 11.77 -4.80
CA ASP A 324 4.61 11.75 -4.12
C ASP A 324 5.80 11.73 -5.10
N SER A 325 5.64 11.16 -6.30
CA SER A 325 6.74 11.06 -7.25
C SER A 325 7.06 12.42 -7.88
N PRO A 326 8.30 12.91 -7.78
CA PRO A 326 8.76 14.07 -8.54
C PRO A 326 9.02 13.75 -10.02
N GLU A 327 9.13 12.47 -10.35
CA GLU A 327 9.49 11.99 -11.67
C GLU A 327 8.26 11.98 -12.58
N ARG A 328 8.47 12.37 -13.84
CA ARG A 328 7.44 12.40 -14.87
C ARG A 328 8.04 11.89 -16.18
N PRO A 329 8.41 10.58 -16.24
CA PRO A 329 9.02 10.03 -17.43
C PRO A 329 8.06 10.11 -18.61
N SER A 330 8.60 10.34 -19.81
CA SER A 330 7.85 10.12 -21.04
C SER A 330 7.58 8.62 -21.24
N VAL A 331 6.64 8.29 -22.14
CA VAL A 331 6.35 6.89 -22.51
C VAL A 331 7.63 6.16 -22.95
N ASP A 332 8.44 6.80 -23.82
CA ASP A 332 9.68 6.22 -24.34
C ASP A 332 10.71 5.98 -23.22
N GLU A 333 10.83 6.90 -22.26
CA GLU A 333 11.74 6.75 -21.11
C GLU A 333 11.28 5.62 -20.17
N ALA A 334 9.99 5.53 -19.90
CA ALA A 334 9.43 4.47 -19.04
C ALA A 334 9.56 3.08 -19.70
N THR A 335 9.33 2.98 -21.00
CA THR A 335 9.49 1.74 -21.77
C THR A 335 10.97 1.33 -21.85
N ALA A 336 11.88 2.27 -22.07
CA ALA A 336 13.32 1.99 -22.13
C ALA A 336 13.91 1.55 -20.77
N ALA A 337 13.28 1.95 -19.67
CA ALA A 337 13.68 1.56 -18.33
C ALA A 337 13.03 0.22 -17.86
N GLU A 338 12.24 -0.43 -18.73
CA GLU A 338 11.42 -1.60 -18.37
C GLU A 338 10.53 -1.36 -17.13
N LEU A 339 10.26 -0.08 -16.84
CA LEU A 339 9.30 0.29 -15.81
C LEU A 339 7.93 -0.09 -16.33
N GLY A 340 7.20 -0.91 -15.59
CA GLY A 340 5.82 -1.25 -15.88
C GLY A 340 4.94 0.01 -16.10
N PRO A 341 3.64 -0.09 -16.37
CA PRO A 341 2.76 1.05 -16.54
C PRO A 341 2.73 1.89 -15.24
N GLY A 342 3.83 2.59 -15.00
CA GLY A 342 4.04 3.43 -13.83
C GLY A 342 3.19 4.69 -13.91
N CYS A 343 2.71 5.07 -12.77
CA CYS A 343 1.66 6.05 -12.51
C CYS A 343 1.82 7.45 -13.08
N CYS A 344 2.95 7.85 -13.56
CA CYS A 344 3.21 9.27 -13.77
C CYS A 344 3.67 9.62 -15.19
N ARG A 345 3.10 8.95 -16.20
CA ARG A 345 3.44 9.24 -17.60
C ARG A 345 2.87 10.58 -18.06
N ARG A 346 3.63 11.29 -18.87
CA ARG A 346 3.18 12.51 -19.52
C ARG A 346 2.21 12.16 -20.66
N SER A 347 0.91 12.23 -20.43
CA SER A 347 0.00 12.61 -21.50
C SER A 347 0.11 14.14 -21.67
N GLY A 348 0.00 14.65 -22.91
CA GLY A 348 0.37 16.03 -23.24
C GLY A 348 -0.30 17.16 -22.44
N ASP A 349 -1.31 16.86 -21.60
CA ASP A 349 -2.05 17.81 -20.76
C ASP A 349 -1.98 17.51 -19.24
N ALA A 350 -1.41 16.39 -18.81
CA ALA A 350 -1.27 16.02 -17.39
C ALA A 350 -0.37 17.01 -16.60
N HIS A 351 0.33 17.90 -17.29
CA HIS A 351 1.17 18.94 -16.71
C HIS A 351 0.42 19.94 -15.81
N ARG A 352 -0.91 19.98 -15.84
CA ARG A 352 -1.71 20.92 -15.03
C ARG A 352 -2.26 20.31 -13.74
N LEU A 353 -2.48 18.99 -13.68
CA LEU A 353 -3.18 18.35 -12.57
C LEU A 353 -2.28 17.85 -11.43
N ILE A 354 -0.97 17.69 -11.67
CA ILE A 354 -0.06 17.14 -10.66
C ILE A 354 1.08 18.12 -10.37
N ARG A 355 0.85 19.40 -10.51
CA ARG A 355 1.65 20.41 -9.84
C ARG A 355 0.95 20.79 -8.56
N GLY A 356 1.17 20.02 -7.54
CA GLY A 356 1.01 20.55 -6.19
C GLY A 356 1.82 21.86 -6.12
N PRO A 357 1.36 22.89 -5.41
CA PRO A 357 2.14 24.11 -5.22
C PRO A 357 3.52 23.65 -4.73
N ALA A 358 4.58 24.20 -5.36
CA ALA A 358 5.93 24.03 -4.82
C ALA A 358 5.84 24.32 -3.32
N PRO A 359 6.41 23.47 -2.46
CA PRO A 359 6.29 23.65 -1.01
C PRO A 359 6.54 25.11 -0.70
N PRO A 360 5.72 25.74 0.13
CA PRO A 360 5.78 27.18 0.35
C PRO A 360 7.22 27.54 0.69
N ARG A 361 7.81 28.47 -0.03
CA ARG A 361 9.24 28.84 0.08
C ARG A 361 9.63 29.30 1.50
N HIS A 362 8.71 29.33 2.42
CA HIS A 362 8.88 29.71 3.83
C HIS A 362 9.26 28.56 4.75
N LEU A 363 9.13 27.29 4.32
CA LEU A 363 9.54 26.13 5.13
C LEU A 363 11.01 25.73 4.90
N VAL A 364 11.67 26.26 3.88
CA VAL A 364 13.13 26.16 3.78
C VAL A 364 13.74 27.30 4.59
N ARG A 365 13.87 27.13 5.88
CA ARG A 365 14.79 27.95 6.68
C ARG A 365 16.19 27.67 6.16
N THR A 366 16.73 28.59 5.35
CA THR A 366 18.17 28.66 5.10
C THR A 366 18.86 29.03 6.41
N GLY A 367 19.21 28.02 7.19
CA GLY A 367 20.21 28.16 8.22
C GLY A 367 21.58 28.36 7.58
N PRO A 368 22.51 29.12 8.19
CA PRO A 368 23.82 29.34 7.63
C PRO A 368 24.55 28.01 7.42
N SER A 369 25.16 27.88 6.24
CA SER A 369 26.06 26.79 5.90
C SER A 369 27.13 26.63 6.97
N SER A 370 27.03 25.63 7.83
CA SER A 370 28.14 25.11 8.58
C SER A 370 28.38 23.68 8.10
N GLU A 371 29.53 23.51 7.46
CA GLU A 371 30.21 22.23 7.25
C GLU A 371 30.38 21.52 8.60
N HIS A 372 29.45 20.63 8.92
CA HIS A 372 29.68 19.53 9.85
C HIS A 372 28.76 18.41 9.37
N ALA A 373 29.33 17.52 8.58
CA ALA A 373 28.80 16.19 8.40
C ALA A 373 28.74 15.58 9.79
N ALA A 374 27.53 15.40 10.33
CA ALA A 374 27.34 14.61 11.52
C ALA A 374 27.61 13.15 11.14
N GLU A 375 28.75 12.62 11.58
CA GLU A 375 29.02 11.20 11.60
C GLU A 375 27.89 10.52 12.38
N PHE A 376 27.16 9.65 11.69
CA PHE A 376 26.18 8.77 12.33
C PHE A 376 26.93 7.76 13.19
N VAL A 377 26.94 7.98 14.50
CA VAL A 377 27.41 6.98 15.47
C VAL A 377 26.27 6.01 15.72
N PRO A 378 26.40 4.70 15.40
CA PRO A 378 25.39 3.72 15.73
C PRO A 378 25.30 3.58 17.25
N GLY A 379 24.29 4.17 17.87
CA GLY A 379 23.89 3.87 19.24
C GLY A 379 23.20 2.50 19.27
N GLU A 380 23.58 1.68 20.22
CA GLU A 380 23.13 0.31 20.45
C GLU A 380 21.61 0.14 20.29
N VAL A 381 21.22 -0.55 19.23
CA VAL A 381 19.91 -1.20 19.16
C VAL A 381 20.02 -2.46 20.01
N ARG A 382 19.44 -2.42 21.21
CA ARG A 382 19.23 -3.66 21.96
C ARG A 382 18.12 -4.44 21.24
N ALA A 383 18.51 -5.54 20.62
CA ALA A 383 17.57 -6.57 20.22
C ALA A 383 16.88 -7.10 21.49
N ILE A 384 15.56 -7.08 21.51
CA ILE A 384 14.78 -7.91 22.42
C ILE A 384 14.72 -9.28 21.73
N GLU A 385 15.62 -10.17 22.12
CA GLU A 385 15.48 -11.60 21.89
C GLU A 385 14.53 -12.12 22.99
N GLU A 386 13.32 -12.53 22.58
CA GLU A 386 12.71 -13.83 22.94
C GLU A 386 11.47 -14.05 22.09
#